data_6e1bcbfcc9baf69cd383159ddd012434
#
_entry.id   6e1bcbfcc9baf69cd383159ddd012434
#
_cell.length_a   1.000
_cell.length_b   1.000
_cell.length_c   1.000
_cell.angle_alpha   90.00
_cell.angle_beta   90.00
_cell.angle_gamma   90.00
#
_symmetry.space_group_name_H-M   'P 1'
#
loop_
_entity.id
_entity.type
_entity.pdbx_description
1 polymer ?
#
loop_
_entity_poly.entity_id
_entity_poly.type
_entity_poly.pdbx_seq_one_letter_code
_entity_poly.pdbx_strand_id
1 'polypeptide(L)'
;MKNSILFIIFFIVLYSCTTPADRAKPKDISAIVTEKYSADLKVAWDSVRSAKKLIKEGDLICRTGFDFVSQSLQNFNTVDKTYSHSGLAFIEDGQVMVYHSIAGVDENPDENFKKEPFDSFVNPTRKVCFGIFRYRLSAEEITCVALNFKDLEKRHVKFDKFFDLKDDEKQYCSEAIAKTLKKCTNGKYIIPTTIRENMKIKNKGYEHLQGKRFEYIALDNLYLNPFCDSIKKVTYQIGYAKPLQ
;
A
#
# COMPACT_ATOMS: atom_id res chain seq x y z
N MET A 1 100.53 20.02 15.79
CA MET A 1 99.64 20.27 14.68
C MET A 1 99.13 18.90 14.23
N LYS A 2 97.91 18.49 14.63
CA LYS A 2 97.32 17.20 14.29
C LYS A 2 96.04 17.45 13.46
N ASN A 3 96.14 17.06 12.19
CA ASN A 3 94.97 17.12 11.26
C ASN A 3 94.08 15.93 11.54
N SER A 4 92.85 16.19 11.95
CA SER A 4 91.79 15.18 12.02
C SER A 4 90.92 15.21 10.76
N ILE A 5 90.97 14.13 9.98
CA ILE A 5 90.14 13.93 8.81
C ILE A 5 88.80 13.31 9.29
N LEU A 6 87.73 14.04 9.07
CA LEU A 6 86.33 13.59 9.39
C LEU A 6 85.74 12.80 8.21
N PHE A 7 85.58 11.51 8.37
CA PHE A 7 84.89 10.67 7.39
C PHE A 7 83.39 10.84 7.57
N ILE A 8 82.70 11.45 6.60
CA ILE A 8 81.23 11.47 6.54
C ILE A 8 80.79 10.28 5.73
N ILE A 9 80.16 9.30 6.47
CA ILE A 9 79.50 8.15 5.84
C ILE A 9 78.10 8.59 5.38
N PHE A 10 77.90 8.63 4.05
CA PHE A 10 76.60 8.92 3.47
C PHE A 10 75.77 7.63 3.43
N PHE A 11 74.81 7.53 4.34
CA PHE A 11 73.84 6.44 4.30
C PHE A 11 72.80 6.73 3.22
N ILE A 12 72.90 6.07 2.06
CA ILE A 12 71.86 6.11 1.01
C ILE A 12 70.76 5.15 1.49
N VAL A 13 69.66 5.74 2.01
CA VAL A 13 68.44 5.00 2.25
C VAL A 13 67.71 4.84 0.91
N LEU A 14 67.83 3.65 0.34
CA LEU A 14 66.97 3.26 -0.80
C LEU A 14 65.53 3.17 -0.33
N TYR A 15 64.73 4.21 -0.54
CA TYR A 15 63.28 4.13 -0.47
C TYR A 15 62.80 3.25 -1.62
N SER A 16 62.52 1.98 -1.30
CA SER A 16 61.75 1.11 -2.19
C SER A 16 60.35 1.70 -2.32
N CYS A 17 60.03 2.36 -3.43
CA CYS A 17 58.67 2.70 -3.81
C CYS A 17 57.94 1.37 -4.11
N THR A 18 57.33 0.81 -3.09
CA THR A 18 56.26 -0.14 -3.31
C THR A 18 55.12 0.62 -3.98
N THR A 19 54.86 0.32 -5.25
CA THR A 19 53.65 0.74 -5.94
C THR A 19 52.45 0.42 -5.07
N PRO A 20 51.51 1.38 -4.83
CA PRO A 20 50.31 1.08 -4.07
C PRO A 20 49.58 -0.05 -4.81
N ALA A 21 49.55 -1.21 -4.20
CA ALA A 21 48.70 -2.31 -4.64
C ALA A 21 47.30 -1.74 -4.89
N ASP A 22 46.71 -2.16 -5.98
CA ASP A 22 45.32 -1.90 -6.42
C ASP A 22 44.40 -1.47 -5.29
N ARG A 23 44.25 -0.18 -5.07
CA ARG A 23 43.11 0.35 -4.36
C ARG A 23 41.92 0.07 -5.27
N ALA A 24 41.16 -0.96 -4.95
CA ALA A 24 39.90 -1.24 -5.59
C ALA A 24 39.16 0.11 -5.74
N LYS A 25 38.86 0.48 -7.00
CA LYS A 25 38.12 1.72 -7.27
C LYS A 25 36.89 1.73 -6.37
N PRO A 26 36.59 2.83 -5.65
CA PRO A 26 35.41 2.91 -4.83
C PRO A 26 34.21 2.54 -5.70
N LYS A 27 33.47 1.49 -5.30
CA LYS A 27 32.26 1.10 -6.02
C LYS A 27 31.35 2.31 -6.09
N ASP A 28 30.85 2.61 -7.27
CA ASP A 28 29.90 3.70 -7.44
C ASP A 28 28.67 3.43 -6.60
N ILE A 29 28.47 4.22 -5.55
CA ILE A 29 27.38 4.08 -4.61
C ILE A 29 26.03 4.17 -5.34
N SER A 30 25.93 5.01 -6.39
CA SER A 30 24.70 5.16 -7.17
C SER A 30 24.37 3.88 -7.93
N ALA A 31 25.37 3.20 -8.49
CA ALA A 31 25.18 1.91 -9.16
C ALA A 31 24.75 0.82 -8.20
N ILE A 32 25.35 0.74 -6.99
CA ILE A 32 24.98 -0.22 -5.95
C ILE A 32 23.54 0.00 -5.49
N VAL A 33 23.14 1.25 -5.27
CA VAL A 33 21.78 1.62 -4.85
C VAL A 33 20.77 1.24 -5.94
N THR A 34 21.08 1.51 -7.20
CA THR A 34 20.22 1.19 -8.34
C THR A 34 20.04 -0.34 -8.50
N GLU A 35 21.14 -1.09 -8.38
CA GLU A 35 21.10 -2.56 -8.46
C GLU A 35 20.27 -3.15 -7.33
N LYS A 36 20.48 -2.70 -6.09
CA LYS A 36 19.71 -3.12 -4.92
C LYS A 36 18.22 -2.81 -5.09
N TYR A 37 17.88 -1.58 -5.51
CA TYR A 37 16.50 -1.19 -5.75
C TYR A 37 15.84 -2.10 -6.81
N SER A 38 16.53 -2.40 -7.90
CA SER A 38 16.02 -3.27 -8.96
C SER A 38 15.79 -4.69 -8.47
N ALA A 39 16.70 -5.22 -7.63
CA ALA A 39 16.56 -6.55 -7.03
C ALA A 39 15.39 -6.59 -6.05
N ASP A 40 15.26 -5.62 -5.16
CA ASP A 40 14.16 -5.51 -4.20
C ASP A 40 12.80 -5.39 -4.92
N LEU A 41 12.74 -4.59 -5.99
CA LEU A 41 11.54 -4.42 -6.81
C LEU A 41 11.14 -5.71 -7.51
N LYS A 42 12.11 -6.49 -8.00
CA LYS A 42 11.84 -7.82 -8.59
C LYS A 42 11.21 -8.75 -7.56
N VAL A 43 11.76 -8.82 -6.34
CA VAL A 43 11.23 -9.65 -5.24
C VAL A 43 9.81 -9.22 -4.86
N ALA A 44 9.55 -7.90 -4.83
CA ALA A 44 8.22 -7.36 -4.57
C ALA A 44 7.21 -7.79 -5.65
N TRP A 45 7.57 -7.70 -6.93
CA TRP A 45 6.73 -8.18 -8.03
C TRP A 45 6.52 -9.70 -8.03
N ASP A 46 7.53 -10.50 -7.63
CA ASP A 46 7.38 -11.94 -7.45
C ASP A 46 6.34 -12.24 -6.35
N SER A 47 6.35 -11.46 -5.27
CA SER A 47 5.35 -11.55 -4.20
C SER A 47 3.94 -11.21 -4.69
N VAL A 48 3.79 -10.18 -5.53
CA VAL A 48 2.52 -9.82 -6.17
C VAL A 48 2.02 -10.96 -7.07
N ARG A 49 2.87 -11.48 -7.96
CA ARG A 49 2.52 -12.60 -8.86
C ARG A 49 2.12 -13.87 -8.09
N SER A 50 2.83 -14.18 -7.03
CA SER A 50 2.50 -15.33 -6.17
C SER A 50 1.17 -15.15 -5.45
N ALA A 51 0.94 -13.97 -4.88
CA ALA A 51 -0.30 -13.65 -4.17
C ALA A 51 -1.51 -13.61 -5.10
N LYS A 52 -1.37 -13.09 -6.33
CA LYS A 52 -2.43 -13.04 -7.35
C LYS A 52 -3.06 -14.41 -7.63
N LYS A 53 -2.24 -15.47 -7.58
CA LYS A 53 -2.72 -16.85 -7.80
C LYS A 53 -3.66 -17.37 -6.71
N LEU A 54 -3.68 -16.72 -5.55
CA LEU A 54 -4.52 -17.09 -4.41
C LEU A 54 -5.90 -16.41 -4.44
N ILE A 55 -6.04 -15.37 -5.28
CA ILE A 55 -7.26 -14.54 -5.31
C ILE A 55 -8.43 -15.33 -5.90
N LYS A 56 -9.58 -15.17 -5.27
CA LYS A 56 -10.88 -15.67 -5.71
C LYS A 56 -11.88 -14.52 -5.82
N GLU A 57 -12.99 -14.80 -6.49
CA GLU A 57 -14.13 -13.88 -6.58
C GLU A 57 -14.58 -13.38 -5.21
N GLY A 58 -14.75 -12.08 -5.06
CA GLY A 58 -15.20 -11.44 -3.83
C GLY A 58 -14.14 -11.30 -2.73
N ASP A 59 -12.86 -11.61 -3.00
CA ASP A 59 -11.79 -11.39 -2.03
C ASP A 59 -11.63 -9.90 -1.73
N LEU A 60 -11.50 -9.57 -0.46
CA LEU A 60 -11.15 -8.24 0.02
C LEU A 60 -9.66 -8.02 -0.16
N ILE A 61 -9.31 -6.97 -0.90
CA ILE A 61 -7.93 -6.53 -1.09
C ILE A 61 -7.73 -5.22 -0.32
N CYS A 62 -6.78 -5.21 0.61
CA CYS A 62 -6.39 -4.00 1.36
C CYS A 62 -4.98 -3.58 0.97
N ARG A 63 -4.69 -2.27 1.01
CA ARG A 63 -3.37 -1.71 0.68
C ARG A 63 -3.06 -0.44 1.45
N THR A 64 -1.79 -0.03 1.44
CA THR A 64 -1.34 1.30 1.88
C THR A 64 -0.37 1.89 0.88
N GLY A 65 -0.56 3.16 0.53
CA GLY A 65 0.34 3.92 -0.33
C GLY A 65 1.52 4.53 0.44
N PHE A 66 2.53 5.01 -0.30
CA PHE A 66 3.64 5.79 0.27
C PHE A 66 3.26 7.23 0.60
N ASP A 67 2.16 7.71 0.01
CA ASP A 67 1.73 9.09 0.13
C ASP A 67 1.22 9.42 1.54
N PHE A 68 1.29 10.71 1.89
CA PHE A 68 0.90 11.21 3.21
C PHE A 68 -0.58 10.97 3.52
N VAL A 69 -1.46 11.05 2.50
CA VAL A 69 -2.90 10.82 2.67
C VAL A 69 -3.16 9.38 3.08
N SER A 70 -2.56 8.42 2.34
CA SER A 70 -2.64 6.99 2.67
C SER A 70 -2.18 6.70 4.10
N GLN A 71 -1.03 7.25 4.51
CA GLN A 71 -0.50 7.05 5.86
C GLN A 71 -1.39 7.68 6.94
N SER A 72 -1.98 8.84 6.65
CA SER A 72 -2.87 9.51 7.60
C SER A 72 -4.20 8.80 7.76
N LEU A 73 -4.73 8.20 6.67
CA LEU A 73 -5.97 7.42 6.71
C LEU A 73 -5.85 6.14 7.55
N GLN A 74 -4.64 5.61 7.76
CA GLN A 74 -4.42 4.52 8.70
C GLN A 74 -4.87 4.86 10.14
N ASN A 75 -4.87 6.14 10.51
CA ASN A 75 -5.32 6.59 11.82
C ASN A 75 -6.84 6.50 12.03
N PHE A 76 -7.61 6.29 10.96
CA PHE A 76 -9.04 5.99 11.05
C PHE A 76 -9.29 4.56 11.51
N ASN A 77 -8.32 3.67 11.42
CA ASN A 77 -8.40 2.33 11.99
C ASN A 77 -8.28 2.34 13.51
N THR A 78 -8.83 1.34 14.16
CA THR A 78 -8.92 1.26 15.62
C THR A 78 -7.87 0.34 16.23
N VAL A 79 -7.66 -0.83 15.64
CA VAL A 79 -6.82 -1.92 16.16
C VAL A 79 -5.62 -2.14 15.24
N ASP A 80 -5.86 -2.44 13.96
CA ASP A 80 -4.80 -2.70 12.97
C ASP A 80 -4.66 -1.54 11.99
N LYS A 81 -3.60 -0.76 12.14
CA LYS A 81 -3.31 0.41 11.31
C LYS A 81 -2.48 0.08 10.07
N THR A 82 -2.43 -1.18 9.65
CA THR A 82 -1.61 -1.61 8.51
C THR A 82 -2.11 -1.04 7.18
N TYR A 83 -3.43 -0.99 6.98
CA TYR A 83 -4.01 -0.61 5.69
C TYR A 83 -4.78 0.71 5.75
N SER A 84 -4.81 1.41 4.61
CA SER A 84 -5.51 2.70 4.47
C SER A 84 -6.58 2.70 3.39
N HIS A 85 -6.65 1.64 2.58
CA HIS A 85 -7.57 1.55 1.45
C HIS A 85 -7.94 0.11 1.14
N SER A 86 -9.15 -0.10 0.60
CA SER A 86 -9.69 -1.42 0.29
C SER A 86 -10.53 -1.45 -0.98
N GLY A 87 -10.66 -2.63 -1.56
CA GLY A 87 -11.53 -2.95 -2.68
C GLY A 87 -11.87 -4.44 -2.70
N LEU A 88 -12.80 -4.85 -3.55
CA LEU A 88 -13.12 -6.25 -3.79
C LEU A 88 -12.59 -6.70 -5.15
N ALA A 89 -12.03 -7.91 -5.17
CA ALA A 89 -11.48 -8.51 -6.37
C ALA A 89 -12.51 -9.37 -7.10
N PHE A 90 -12.55 -9.23 -8.42
CA PHE A 90 -13.34 -10.08 -9.32
C PHE A 90 -12.49 -10.49 -10.52
N ILE A 91 -12.83 -11.62 -11.16
CA ILE A 91 -12.10 -12.13 -12.31
C ILE A 91 -12.89 -11.82 -13.57
N GLU A 92 -12.35 -10.98 -14.44
CA GLU A 92 -12.95 -10.58 -15.71
C GLU A 92 -12.01 -10.97 -16.86
N ASP A 93 -12.48 -11.76 -17.80
CA ASP A 93 -11.68 -12.24 -18.94
C ASP A 93 -10.32 -12.83 -18.56
N GLY A 94 -10.29 -13.55 -17.44
CA GLY A 94 -9.06 -14.14 -16.86
C GLY A 94 -8.14 -13.16 -16.13
N GLN A 95 -8.53 -11.88 -16.01
CA GLN A 95 -7.80 -10.87 -15.27
C GLN A 95 -8.42 -10.61 -13.90
N VAL A 96 -7.59 -10.45 -12.87
CA VAL A 96 -8.06 -10.01 -11.56
C VAL A 96 -8.20 -8.49 -11.57
N MET A 97 -9.44 -8.02 -11.46
CA MET A 97 -9.81 -6.61 -11.33
C MET A 97 -10.19 -6.30 -9.89
N VAL A 98 -9.77 -5.15 -9.38
CA VAL A 98 -10.17 -4.67 -8.05
C VAL A 98 -11.09 -3.47 -8.23
N TYR A 99 -12.29 -3.59 -7.67
CA TYR A 99 -13.30 -2.54 -7.65
C TYR A 99 -13.24 -1.78 -6.35
N HIS A 100 -13.18 -0.46 -6.41
CA HIS A 100 -13.03 0.37 -5.22
C HIS A 100 -13.50 1.80 -5.41
N SER A 101 -13.75 2.49 -4.29
CA SER A 101 -14.02 3.92 -4.24
C SER A 101 -12.79 4.65 -3.69
N ILE A 102 -12.26 5.63 -4.42
CA ILE A 102 -11.09 6.41 -4.01
C ILE A 102 -11.23 7.86 -4.48
N ALA A 103 -10.79 8.80 -3.63
CA ALA A 103 -10.76 10.23 -3.94
C ALA A 103 -9.35 10.81 -3.82
N GLY A 104 -9.18 12.01 -4.38
CA GLY A 104 -7.99 12.83 -4.18
C GLY A 104 -6.71 12.28 -4.83
N VAL A 105 -6.86 11.48 -5.90
CA VAL A 105 -5.74 10.95 -6.69
C VAL A 105 -5.84 11.42 -8.14
N ASP A 106 -4.69 11.67 -8.77
CA ASP A 106 -4.62 12.17 -10.15
C ASP A 106 -5.27 11.21 -11.16
N GLU A 107 -5.19 9.91 -10.89
CA GLU A 107 -5.78 8.87 -11.75
C GLU A 107 -7.32 8.73 -11.60
N ASN A 108 -7.93 9.46 -10.67
CA ASN A 108 -9.39 9.48 -10.44
C ASN A 108 -9.87 10.89 -10.04
N PRO A 109 -9.70 11.91 -10.91
CA PRO A 109 -10.04 13.30 -10.58
C PRO A 109 -11.54 13.49 -10.31
N ASP A 110 -12.38 12.70 -10.97
CA ASP A 110 -13.84 12.75 -10.81
C ASP A 110 -14.34 12.03 -9.55
N GLU A 111 -13.44 11.34 -8.85
CA GLU A 111 -13.73 10.60 -7.61
C GLU A 111 -14.84 9.55 -7.76
N ASN A 112 -14.98 9.00 -8.97
CA ASN A 112 -15.94 7.96 -9.25
C ASN A 112 -15.50 6.62 -8.66
N PHE A 113 -16.47 5.77 -8.35
CA PHE A 113 -16.22 4.36 -8.11
C PHE A 113 -15.59 3.77 -9.39
N LYS A 114 -14.50 3.01 -9.24
CA LYS A 114 -13.72 2.52 -10.40
C LYS A 114 -13.25 1.09 -10.20
N LYS A 115 -12.75 0.53 -11.29
CA LYS A 115 -12.00 -0.73 -11.26
C LYS A 115 -10.61 -0.55 -11.86
N GLU A 116 -9.66 -1.30 -11.37
CA GLU A 116 -8.31 -1.37 -11.93
C GLU A 116 -7.73 -2.77 -11.79
N PRO A 117 -6.74 -3.17 -12.63
CA PRO A 117 -6.05 -4.45 -12.48
C PRO A 117 -5.43 -4.57 -11.10
N PHE A 118 -5.45 -5.80 -10.53
CA PHE A 118 -4.82 -6.08 -9.22
C PHE A 118 -3.38 -5.59 -9.16
N ASP A 119 -2.60 -5.82 -10.23
CA ASP A 119 -1.19 -5.44 -10.29
C ASP A 119 -1.00 -3.91 -10.17
N SER A 120 -1.95 -3.12 -10.72
CA SER A 120 -1.99 -1.65 -10.55
C SER A 120 -2.38 -1.26 -9.12
N PHE A 121 -3.42 -1.92 -8.59
CA PHE A 121 -3.92 -1.65 -7.24
C PHE A 121 -2.85 -1.83 -6.17
N VAL A 122 -2.00 -2.86 -6.27
CA VAL A 122 -0.95 -3.19 -5.28
C VAL A 122 0.47 -2.87 -5.75
N ASN A 123 0.64 -2.03 -6.76
CA ASN A 123 1.92 -1.74 -7.41
C ASN A 123 3.02 -1.38 -6.39
N PRO A 124 4.11 -2.17 -6.28
CA PRO A 124 5.15 -1.98 -5.28
C PRO A 124 5.96 -0.69 -5.44
N THR A 125 5.90 -0.02 -6.61
CA THR A 125 6.51 1.30 -6.79
C THR A 125 5.71 2.44 -6.15
N ARG A 126 4.46 2.17 -5.73
CA ARG A 126 3.53 3.16 -5.18
C ARG A 126 2.92 2.76 -3.83
N LYS A 127 3.07 1.49 -3.45
CA LYS A 127 2.45 0.93 -2.24
C LYS A 127 3.50 0.36 -1.30
N VAL A 128 3.19 0.38 -0.03
CA VAL A 128 4.05 -0.15 1.05
C VAL A 128 3.74 -1.62 1.28
N CYS A 129 2.46 -1.95 1.27
CA CYS A 129 1.97 -3.28 1.59
C CYS A 129 0.59 -3.53 0.99
N PHE A 130 0.19 -4.81 0.98
CA PHE A 130 -1.18 -5.22 0.71
C PHE A 130 -1.54 -6.48 1.50
N GLY A 131 -2.85 -6.73 1.62
CA GLY A 131 -3.41 -7.95 2.20
C GLY A 131 -4.57 -8.47 1.36
N ILE A 132 -4.70 -9.80 1.34
CA ILE A 132 -5.82 -10.53 0.75
C ILE A 132 -6.58 -11.19 1.90
N PHE A 133 -7.86 -10.93 1.96
CA PHE A 133 -8.77 -11.48 2.95
C PHE A 133 -9.99 -12.06 2.26
N ARG A 134 -10.66 -12.99 2.87
CA ARG A 134 -11.80 -13.71 2.26
C ARG A 134 -12.95 -13.86 3.22
N TYR A 135 -14.11 -13.37 2.81
CA TYR A 135 -15.37 -13.67 3.49
C TYR A 135 -15.88 -15.07 3.10
N ARG A 136 -16.54 -15.75 4.04
CA ARG A 136 -17.14 -17.07 3.80
C ARG A 136 -18.52 -16.91 3.13
N LEU A 137 -18.51 -16.49 1.86
CA LEU A 137 -19.71 -16.26 1.07
C LEU A 137 -20.10 -17.51 0.28
N SER A 138 -21.42 -17.70 0.07
CA SER A 138 -21.92 -18.67 -0.90
C SER A 138 -21.72 -18.18 -2.33
N ALA A 139 -21.92 -19.04 -3.32
CA ALA A 139 -21.82 -18.66 -4.73
C ALA A 139 -22.83 -17.58 -5.12
N GLU A 140 -24.06 -17.66 -4.56
CA GLU A 140 -25.12 -16.68 -4.77
C GLU A 140 -24.79 -15.35 -4.12
N GLU A 141 -24.23 -15.38 -2.89
CA GLU A 141 -23.77 -14.17 -2.18
C GLU A 141 -22.63 -13.49 -2.96
N ILE A 142 -21.65 -14.26 -3.48
CA ILE A 142 -20.57 -13.73 -4.33
C ILE A 142 -21.14 -13.07 -5.59
N THR A 143 -22.08 -13.72 -6.26
CA THR A 143 -22.74 -13.17 -7.45
C THR A 143 -23.45 -11.86 -7.13
N CYS A 144 -24.19 -11.80 -6.04
CA CYS A 144 -24.85 -10.57 -5.57
C CYS A 144 -23.82 -9.44 -5.32
N VAL A 145 -22.72 -9.75 -4.62
CA VAL A 145 -21.66 -8.80 -4.32
C VAL A 145 -21.02 -8.27 -5.61
N ALA A 146 -20.72 -9.15 -6.56
CA ALA A 146 -20.15 -8.76 -7.86
C ALA A 146 -21.08 -7.86 -8.65
N LEU A 147 -22.36 -8.19 -8.74
CA LEU A 147 -23.37 -7.38 -9.42
C LEU A 147 -23.54 -6.00 -8.78
N ASN A 148 -23.53 -5.95 -7.43
CA ASN A 148 -23.63 -4.67 -6.71
C ASN A 148 -22.42 -3.77 -6.98
N PHE A 149 -21.21 -4.31 -6.98
CA PHE A 149 -19.99 -3.54 -7.26
C PHE A 149 -19.90 -3.06 -8.70
N LYS A 150 -20.35 -3.88 -9.67
CA LYS A 150 -20.48 -3.49 -11.08
C LYS A 150 -21.53 -2.40 -11.28
N ASP A 151 -22.61 -2.42 -10.51
CA ASP A 151 -23.63 -1.36 -10.53
C ASP A 151 -23.09 -0.04 -9.96
N LEU A 152 -22.33 -0.07 -8.83
CA LEU A 152 -21.70 1.11 -8.27
C LEU A 152 -20.74 1.76 -9.28
N GLU A 153 -19.94 0.97 -9.99
CA GLU A 153 -19.02 1.44 -11.03
C GLU A 153 -19.77 2.02 -12.21
N LYS A 154 -20.78 1.32 -12.74
CA LYS A 154 -21.60 1.75 -13.87
C LYS A 154 -22.35 3.07 -13.60
N ARG A 155 -22.82 3.27 -12.37
CA ARG A 155 -23.52 4.50 -11.96
C ARG A 155 -22.55 5.63 -11.62
N HIS A 156 -21.23 5.40 -11.66
CA HIS A 156 -20.21 6.38 -11.28
C HIS A 156 -20.44 6.97 -9.87
N VAL A 157 -20.78 6.09 -8.90
CA VAL A 157 -20.99 6.50 -7.51
C VAL A 157 -19.77 7.25 -7.00
N LYS A 158 -19.99 8.43 -6.45
CA LYS A 158 -18.92 9.32 -6.00
C LYS A 158 -18.33 8.85 -4.65
N PHE A 159 -17.08 9.24 -4.40
CA PHE A 159 -16.48 9.04 -3.09
C PHE A 159 -17.14 9.95 -2.04
N ASP A 160 -17.49 9.37 -0.90
CA ASP A 160 -18.00 10.14 0.24
C ASP A 160 -16.85 10.65 1.11
N LYS A 161 -16.59 11.97 1.05
CA LYS A 161 -15.60 12.65 1.90
C LYS A 161 -16.14 12.99 3.29
N PHE A 162 -17.45 12.93 3.48
CA PHE A 162 -18.10 13.31 4.74
C PHE A 162 -18.31 12.12 5.68
N PHE A 163 -18.10 10.90 5.18
CA PHE A 163 -18.34 9.65 5.91
C PHE A 163 -19.79 9.57 6.45
N ASP A 164 -20.74 10.01 5.62
CA ASP A 164 -22.17 9.96 5.97
C ASP A 164 -22.78 8.63 5.56
N LEU A 165 -22.84 7.70 6.49
CA LEU A 165 -23.41 6.36 6.28
C LEU A 165 -24.89 6.35 5.82
N LYS A 166 -25.58 7.51 5.85
CA LYS A 166 -26.97 7.64 5.40
C LYS A 166 -27.08 8.04 3.93
N ASP A 167 -25.99 8.57 3.32
CA ASP A 167 -25.94 8.93 1.92
C ASP A 167 -25.56 7.72 1.07
N ASP A 168 -26.52 7.16 0.31
CA ASP A 168 -26.27 6.03 -0.60
C ASP A 168 -25.80 6.47 -1.99
N GLU A 169 -25.85 7.78 -2.30
CA GLU A 169 -25.38 8.34 -3.58
C GLU A 169 -23.85 8.50 -3.62
N LYS A 170 -23.23 8.48 -2.45
CA LYS A 170 -21.79 8.52 -2.28
C LYS A 170 -21.35 7.45 -1.30
N GLN A 171 -20.20 6.82 -1.56
CA GLN A 171 -19.67 5.79 -0.67
C GLN A 171 -18.15 5.81 -0.66
N TYR A 172 -17.54 5.74 0.51
CA TYR A 172 -16.10 5.50 0.62
C TYR A 172 -15.79 3.99 0.63
N CYS A 173 -14.52 3.61 0.49
CA CYS A 173 -14.11 2.24 0.21
C CYS A 173 -14.67 1.19 1.17
N SER A 174 -14.52 1.38 2.49
CA SER A 174 -14.99 0.40 3.48
C SER A 174 -16.51 0.40 3.68
N GLU A 175 -17.15 1.54 3.46
CA GLU A 175 -18.61 1.65 3.49
C GLU A 175 -19.26 0.84 2.35
N ALA A 176 -18.76 1.01 1.12
CA ALA A 176 -19.28 0.30 -0.04
C ALA A 176 -19.24 -1.22 0.17
N ILE A 177 -18.14 -1.72 0.75
CA ILE A 177 -17.98 -3.13 1.08
C ILE A 177 -18.97 -3.55 2.17
N ALA A 178 -19.04 -2.80 3.28
CA ALA A 178 -19.91 -3.14 4.41
C ALA A 178 -21.40 -3.14 4.04
N LYS A 179 -21.86 -2.11 3.29
CA LYS A 179 -23.25 -2.02 2.81
C LYS A 179 -23.58 -3.17 1.85
N THR A 180 -22.67 -3.48 0.93
CA THR A 180 -22.84 -4.59 -0.02
C THR A 180 -22.90 -5.95 0.68
N LEU A 181 -21.99 -6.21 1.62
CA LEU A 181 -22.01 -7.45 2.40
C LEU A 181 -23.32 -7.59 3.17
N LYS A 182 -23.74 -6.56 3.89
CA LYS A 182 -25.02 -6.57 4.61
C LYS A 182 -26.20 -6.90 3.70
N LYS A 183 -26.26 -6.25 2.53
CA LYS A 183 -27.32 -6.45 1.52
C LYS A 183 -27.30 -7.87 0.97
N CYS A 184 -26.14 -8.33 0.48
CA CYS A 184 -26.03 -9.59 -0.25
C CYS A 184 -26.04 -10.83 0.63
N THR A 185 -25.86 -10.68 1.93
CA THR A 185 -25.93 -11.78 2.91
C THR A 185 -27.18 -11.72 3.76
N ASN A 186 -28.19 -10.92 3.37
CA ASN A 186 -29.44 -10.71 4.13
C ASN A 186 -29.17 -10.37 5.62
N GLY A 187 -28.14 -9.54 5.87
CA GLY A 187 -27.75 -9.12 7.21
C GLY A 187 -26.95 -10.15 8.02
N LYS A 188 -26.54 -11.28 7.45
CA LYS A 188 -25.67 -12.27 8.10
C LYS A 188 -24.29 -11.65 8.45
N TYR A 189 -23.74 -10.82 7.56
CA TYR A 189 -22.48 -10.12 7.78
C TYR A 189 -22.73 -8.63 7.96
N ILE A 190 -22.73 -8.20 9.21
CA ILE A 190 -22.83 -6.80 9.60
C ILE A 190 -21.45 -6.36 10.10
N ILE A 191 -20.84 -5.46 9.36
CA ILE A 191 -19.57 -4.85 9.77
C ILE A 191 -19.89 -3.76 10.80
N PRO A 192 -19.29 -3.79 11.99
CA PRO A 192 -19.55 -2.79 13.01
C PRO A 192 -19.07 -1.40 12.59
N THR A 193 -19.80 -0.38 13.03
CA THR A 193 -19.38 1.00 12.91
C THR A 193 -18.36 1.38 13.99
N THR A 194 -17.62 2.42 13.73
CA THR A 194 -16.67 3.05 14.66
C THR A 194 -17.11 4.48 14.90
N ILE A 195 -17.12 4.91 16.15
CA ILE A 195 -17.40 6.30 16.53
C ILE A 195 -16.08 6.97 16.90
N ARG A 196 -15.85 8.15 16.35
CA ARG A 196 -14.74 9.03 16.70
C ARG A 196 -15.26 10.39 17.15
N GLU A 197 -14.62 10.92 18.17
CA GLU A 197 -14.90 12.25 18.71
C GLU A 197 -13.58 13.03 18.81
N ASN A 198 -13.65 14.33 18.56
CA ASN A 198 -12.53 15.25 18.74
C ASN A 198 -11.24 14.84 18.00
N MET A 199 -11.36 14.17 16.84
CA MET A 199 -10.19 13.81 16.03
C MET A 199 -9.40 15.05 15.62
N LYS A 200 -8.07 14.96 15.80
CA LYS A 200 -7.12 15.92 15.22
C LYS A 200 -6.77 15.44 13.82
N ILE A 201 -7.33 16.10 12.81
CA ILE A 201 -7.12 15.75 11.40
C ILE A 201 -6.13 16.75 10.80
N LYS A 202 -5.03 16.25 10.28
CA LYS A 202 -3.99 17.07 9.63
C LYS A 202 -4.07 17.05 8.11
N ASN A 203 -5.02 16.29 7.55
CA ASN A 203 -5.15 16.11 6.10
C ASN A 203 -5.98 17.21 5.47
N LYS A 204 -5.41 17.85 4.44
CA LYS A 204 -6.15 18.71 3.53
C LYS A 204 -7.31 17.92 2.90
N GLY A 205 -8.52 18.47 2.94
CA GLY A 205 -9.73 17.85 2.42
C GLY A 205 -10.60 17.12 3.45
N TYR A 206 -10.10 16.91 4.68
CA TYR A 206 -10.87 16.32 5.78
C TYR A 206 -10.98 17.23 7.00
N GLU A 207 -10.65 18.53 6.86
CA GLU A 207 -10.72 19.52 7.93
C GLU A 207 -12.14 19.69 8.49
N HIS A 208 -13.14 19.42 7.65
CA HIS A 208 -14.55 19.47 8.04
C HIS A 208 -14.92 18.43 9.12
N LEU A 209 -14.10 17.38 9.32
CA LEU A 209 -14.27 16.38 10.38
C LEU A 209 -13.56 16.78 11.68
N GLN A 210 -12.72 17.83 11.66
CA GLN A 210 -11.93 18.27 12.80
C GLN A 210 -12.84 18.61 13.99
N GLY A 211 -12.55 17.98 15.13
CA GLY A 211 -13.28 18.24 16.39
C GLY A 211 -14.73 17.74 16.43
N LYS A 212 -15.23 17.10 15.36
CA LYS A 212 -16.59 16.57 15.31
C LYS A 212 -16.67 15.15 15.83
N ARG A 213 -17.89 14.77 16.25
CA ARG A 213 -18.28 13.37 16.43
C ARG A 213 -18.82 12.85 15.10
N PHE A 214 -18.29 11.74 14.61
CA PHE A 214 -18.82 11.05 13.45
C PHE A 214 -18.73 9.55 13.60
N GLU A 215 -19.62 8.86 12.91
CA GLU A 215 -19.71 7.40 12.87
C GLU A 215 -19.36 6.93 11.46
N TYR A 216 -18.52 5.91 11.36
CA TYR A 216 -18.03 5.40 10.07
C TYR A 216 -17.67 3.92 10.17
N ILE A 217 -17.41 3.29 9.03
CA ILE A 217 -16.85 1.94 8.97
C ILE A 217 -15.32 2.06 8.92
N ALA A 218 -14.65 1.72 10.02
CA ALA A 218 -13.18 1.63 10.02
C ALA A 218 -12.73 0.47 9.13
N LEU A 219 -11.65 0.66 8.38
CA LEU A 219 -11.21 -0.34 7.40
C LEU A 219 -10.80 -1.65 8.07
N ASP A 220 -10.18 -1.59 9.25
CA ASP A 220 -9.79 -2.78 10.02
C ASP A 220 -10.99 -3.59 10.51
N ASN A 221 -12.18 -3.01 10.67
CA ASN A 221 -13.40 -3.76 10.96
C ASN A 221 -13.79 -4.72 9.83
N LEU A 222 -13.36 -4.44 8.57
CA LEU A 222 -13.63 -5.32 7.44
C LEU A 222 -12.92 -6.66 7.54
N TYR A 223 -11.69 -6.71 8.05
CA TYR A 223 -10.88 -7.93 8.03
C TYR A 223 -10.55 -8.50 9.42
N LEU A 224 -10.86 -7.78 10.50
CA LEU A 224 -10.68 -8.27 11.87
C LEU A 224 -11.94 -8.94 12.43
N ASN A 225 -12.96 -9.14 11.62
CA ASN A 225 -14.19 -9.81 12.06
C ASN A 225 -14.09 -11.34 11.90
N PRO A 226 -14.91 -12.11 12.62
CA PRO A 226 -14.84 -13.58 12.63
C PRO A 226 -15.30 -14.24 11.32
N PHE A 227 -15.87 -13.48 10.38
CA PHE A 227 -16.37 -13.97 9.09
C PHE A 227 -15.35 -13.85 7.97
N CYS A 228 -14.19 -13.23 8.25
CA CYS A 228 -13.18 -12.90 7.27
C CYS A 228 -11.85 -13.57 7.61
N ASP A 229 -11.36 -14.41 6.71
CA ASP A 229 -10.12 -15.15 6.89
C ASP A 229 -8.96 -14.38 6.23
N SER A 230 -7.80 -14.33 6.88
CA SER A 230 -6.58 -13.78 6.29
C SER A 230 -5.94 -14.81 5.37
N ILE A 231 -5.82 -14.49 4.08
CA ILE A 231 -5.26 -15.38 3.04
C ILE A 231 -3.77 -15.10 2.82
N LYS A 232 -3.41 -13.82 2.66
CA LYS A 232 -2.02 -13.40 2.44
C LYS A 232 -1.82 -11.97 2.89
N LYS A 233 -0.69 -11.71 3.56
CA LYS A 233 -0.20 -10.35 3.86
C LYS A 233 1.19 -10.19 3.25
N VAL A 234 1.45 -9.07 2.60
CA VAL A 234 2.73 -8.75 1.96
C VAL A 234 3.13 -7.34 2.33
N THR A 235 4.34 -7.17 2.86
CA THR A 235 5.00 -5.88 3.04
C THR A 235 6.21 -5.84 2.13
N TYR A 236 6.31 -4.80 1.32
CA TYR A 236 7.42 -4.65 0.39
C TYR A 236 8.68 -4.19 1.13
N GLN A 237 9.77 -4.88 0.87
CA GLN A 237 11.10 -4.57 1.44
C GLN A 237 11.94 -3.85 0.38
N ILE A 238 11.46 -2.71 -0.11
CA ILE A 238 12.16 -1.92 -1.12
C ILE A 238 12.93 -0.82 -0.41
N GLY A 239 14.27 -0.82 -0.55
CA GLY A 239 15.10 0.28 -0.07
C GLY A 239 14.67 1.60 -0.73
N TYR A 240 14.45 2.65 0.06
CA TYR A 240 13.85 3.92 -0.35
C TYR A 240 14.71 4.79 -1.27
N ALA A 241 15.82 4.31 -1.77
CA ALA A 241 16.63 5.03 -2.73
C ALA A 241 16.04 4.84 -4.14
N LYS A 242 14.96 5.60 -4.44
CA LYS A 242 14.56 5.82 -5.83
C LYS A 242 15.76 6.49 -6.53
N PRO A 243 16.28 5.97 -7.66
CA PRO A 243 17.29 6.67 -8.43
C PRO A 243 16.77 8.09 -8.71
N LEU A 244 17.56 9.08 -8.40
CA LEU A 244 17.28 10.46 -8.81
C LEU A 244 17.20 10.45 -10.34
N GLN A 245 16.02 10.75 -10.88
CA GLN A 245 15.81 11.00 -12.31
C GLN A 245 16.30 12.37 -12.65
#